data_a2601c47352766aaf59f084b7e56fbdd
#
_entry.id   a2601c47352766aaf59f084b7e56fbdd
#
_cell.length_a   1.000
_cell.length_b   1.000
_cell.length_c   1.000
_cell.angle_alpha   90.00
_cell.angle_beta   90.00
_cell.angle_gamma   90.00
#
_symmetry.space_group_name_H-M   'P 1'
#
loop_
_entity.id
_entity.type
_entity.pdbx_description
1 polymer ?
#
loop_
_entity_poly.entity_id
_entity_poly.type
_entity_poly.pdbx_seq_one_letter_code
_entity_poly.pdbx_strand_id
1 'polypeptide(L)'
;MGTTTTEASGAVDPRALHSFDEFYPFYLSEHSNRTCRRLHFAGSTLALACLAMLVSTGNWLWLPAGLVAGYGFAWIGHFGFEKNRPASFKRPLWSFMGDWVMYKDIWTGKIPF
;
A
#
# COMPACT_ATOMS: atom_id res chain seq x y z
N MET A 1 11.39 -6.72 26.03
CA MET A 1 11.47 -6.52 25.58
C MET A 1 11.52 -6.08 24.91
N GLY A 2 11.62 -6.05 24.53
CA GLY A 2 11.67 -5.56 23.91
C GLY A 2 11.78 -5.10 23.17
N THR A 3 11.65 -4.90 23.22
CA THR A 3 11.81 -4.48 22.55
C THR A 3 12.08 -4.12 21.83
N THR A 4 12.12 -4.13 21.84
CA THR A 4 12.49 -3.85 21.21
C THR A 4 12.67 -3.52 20.37
N THR A 5 12.57 -3.59 20.32
CA THR A 5 12.79 -3.31 19.55
C THR A 5 12.86 -2.86 18.76
N THR A 6 12.58 -2.79 18.86
CA THR A 6 12.65 -2.39 18.14
C THR A 6 12.95 -1.60 17.56
N GLU A 7 12.96 -1.38 17.83
CA GLU A 7 13.20 -0.65 17.38
C GLU A 7 13.81 -0.27 16.66
N ALA A 8 14.06 -0.60 17.13
CA ALA A 8 14.84 -0.06 16.35
C ALA A 8 14.48 0.02 15.01
N SER A 9 14.06 0.78 14.92
CA SER A 9 14.22 1.26 13.77
C SER A 9 14.04 0.41 12.60
N GLY A 10 13.14 0.31 12.04
CA GLY A 10 13.07 -0.38 10.79
C GLY A 10 13.49 -1.84 10.86
N ALA A 11 13.71 -2.32 12.09
CA ALA A 11 14.14 -3.68 12.27
C ALA A 11 13.00 -4.68 12.26
N VAL A 12 11.77 -4.23 12.20
CA VAL A 12 10.62 -5.12 12.20
C VAL A 12 10.57 -5.90 10.89
N ASP A 13 10.57 -7.23 11.00
CA ASP A 13 10.36 -8.10 9.84
C ASP A 13 8.85 -8.39 9.75
N PRO A 14 8.16 -7.94 8.70
CA PRO A 14 6.72 -8.16 8.58
C PRO A 14 6.35 -9.64 8.52
N ARG A 15 7.29 -10.52 8.17
CA ARG A 15 7.03 -11.96 8.15
C ARG A 15 6.89 -12.53 9.56
N ALA A 16 7.36 -11.82 10.59
CA ALA A 16 7.23 -12.24 11.98
C ALA A 16 5.90 -11.85 12.59
N LEU A 17 5.10 -11.05 11.91
CA LEU A 17 3.78 -10.63 12.38
C LEU A 17 2.76 -11.74 12.14
N HIS A 18 1.79 -11.89 13.05
CA HIS A 18 0.89 -13.05 13.07
C HIS A 18 -0.50 -12.77 12.55
N SER A 19 -0.88 -11.49 12.36
CA SER A 19 -2.22 -11.14 11.92
C SER A 19 -2.17 -9.83 11.13
N PHE A 20 -3.24 -9.57 10.39
CA PHE A 20 -3.36 -8.29 9.70
C PHE A 20 -3.47 -7.13 10.70
N ASP A 21 -4.11 -7.37 11.85
CA ASP A 21 -4.19 -6.34 12.89
C ASP A 21 -2.81 -5.93 13.41
N GLU A 22 -1.88 -6.88 13.48
CA GLU A 22 -0.48 -6.57 13.81
C GLU A 22 0.26 -5.94 12.65
N PHE A 23 -0.07 -6.35 11.43
CA PHE A 23 0.61 -5.91 10.23
C PHE A 23 0.25 -4.46 9.87
N TYR A 24 -1.00 -4.06 10.02
CA TYR A 24 -1.46 -2.77 9.51
C TYR A 24 -0.73 -1.56 10.15
N PRO A 25 -0.49 -1.54 11.48
CA PRO A 25 0.32 -0.46 12.04
C PRO A 25 1.74 -0.40 11.47
N PHE A 26 2.35 -1.56 11.22
CA PHE A 26 3.64 -1.61 10.53
C PHE A 26 3.50 -1.05 9.11
N TYR A 27 2.47 -1.47 8.39
CA TYR A 27 2.20 -0.99 7.04
C TYR A 27 2.10 0.55 7.01
N LEU A 28 1.36 1.12 7.96
CA LEU A 28 1.20 2.58 8.02
C LEU A 28 2.52 3.28 8.35
N SER A 29 3.38 2.66 9.15
CA SER A 29 4.69 3.24 9.44
C SER A 29 5.57 3.32 8.19
N GLU A 30 5.35 2.42 7.24
CA GLU A 30 6.06 2.41 5.95
C GLU A 30 5.45 3.40 4.95
N HIS A 31 4.37 4.07 5.32
CA HIS A 31 3.66 5.04 4.49
C HIS A 31 3.53 6.38 5.24
N SER A 32 4.57 6.76 6.00
CA SER A 32 4.54 7.99 6.79
C SER A 32 4.68 9.25 5.94
N ASN A 33 5.26 9.14 4.75
CA ASN A 33 5.43 10.29 3.85
C ASN A 33 4.11 10.62 3.16
N ARG A 34 3.70 11.89 3.26
CA ARG A 34 2.41 12.31 2.68
C ARG A 34 2.36 12.10 1.16
N THR A 35 3.44 12.41 0.46
CA THR A 35 3.48 12.24 -0.99
C THR A 35 3.36 10.76 -1.36
N CYS A 36 3.99 9.87 -0.61
CA CYS A 36 3.84 8.43 -0.82
C CYS A 36 2.38 8.01 -0.66
N ARG A 37 1.70 8.46 0.40
CA ARG A 37 0.28 8.13 0.60
C ARG A 37 -0.59 8.67 -0.53
N ARG A 38 -0.30 9.88 -1.02
CA ARG A 38 -1.05 10.46 -2.14
C ARG A 38 -0.83 9.69 -3.43
N LEU A 39 0.38 9.20 -3.65
CA LEU A 39 0.67 8.36 -4.81
C LEU A 39 -0.08 7.03 -4.72
N HIS A 40 -0.13 6.42 -3.54
CA HIS A 40 -0.93 5.21 -3.35
C HIS A 40 -2.41 5.49 -3.61
N PHE A 41 -2.90 6.62 -3.12
CA PHE A 41 -4.30 7.02 -3.35
C PHE A 41 -4.58 7.19 -4.84
N ALA A 42 -3.72 7.89 -5.54
CA ALA A 42 -3.88 8.11 -6.99
C ALA A 42 -3.82 6.78 -7.75
N GLY A 43 -2.86 5.93 -7.40
CA GLY A 43 -2.72 4.63 -8.06
C GLY A 43 -3.93 3.73 -7.82
N SER A 44 -4.46 3.71 -6.59
CA SER A 44 -5.65 2.94 -6.27
C SER A 44 -6.88 3.47 -7.02
N THR A 45 -7.01 4.79 -7.12
CA THR A 45 -8.10 5.40 -7.90
C THR A 45 -8.02 5.01 -9.37
N LEU A 46 -6.82 5.05 -9.96
CA LEU A 46 -6.64 4.65 -11.34
C LEU A 46 -6.89 3.15 -11.53
N ALA A 47 -6.50 2.33 -10.56
CA ALA A 47 -6.79 0.90 -10.62
C ALA A 47 -8.29 0.63 -10.60
N LEU A 48 -9.04 1.36 -9.77
CA LEU A 48 -10.51 1.24 -9.77
C LEU A 48 -11.11 1.71 -11.08
N ALA A 49 -10.60 2.79 -11.68
CA ALA A 49 -11.06 3.25 -12.98
C ALA A 49 -10.82 2.18 -14.05
N CYS A 50 -9.66 1.54 -14.02
CA CYS A 50 -9.36 0.45 -14.96
C CYS A 50 -10.28 -0.74 -14.74
N LEU A 51 -10.61 -1.06 -13.48
CA LEU A 51 -11.56 -2.13 -13.18
C LEU A 51 -12.95 -1.79 -13.74
N ALA A 52 -13.40 -0.54 -13.59
CA ALA A 52 -14.66 -0.10 -14.15
C ALA A 52 -14.67 -0.22 -15.69
N MET A 53 -13.56 0.11 -16.33
CA MET A 53 -13.43 -0.04 -17.77
C MET A 53 -13.43 -1.50 -18.18
N LEU A 54 -12.79 -2.37 -17.41
CA LEU A 54 -12.81 -3.80 -17.67
C LEU A 54 -14.24 -4.33 -17.63
N VAL A 55 -15.01 -3.97 -16.61
CA VAL A 55 -16.37 -4.43 -16.44
C VAL A 55 -17.28 -3.88 -17.56
N SER A 56 -17.11 -2.61 -17.94
CA SER A 56 -17.99 -1.99 -18.91
C SER A 56 -17.67 -2.34 -20.36
N THR A 57 -16.39 -2.61 -20.67
CA THR A 57 -15.98 -2.91 -22.06
C THR A 57 -15.70 -4.38 -22.31
N GLY A 58 -15.44 -5.17 -21.27
CA GLY A 58 -15.00 -6.56 -21.42
C GLY A 58 -13.60 -6.71 -21.97
N ASN A 59 -12.85 -5.60 -22.12
CA ASN A 59 -11.50 -5.67 -22.66
C ASN A 59 -10.54 -5.99 -21.53
N TRP A 60 -9.99 -7.21 -21.53
CA TRP A 60 -9.13 -7.70 -20.45
C TRP A 60 -7.83 -6.91 -20.30
N LEU A 61 -7.43 -6.12 -21.30
CA LEU A 61 -6.21 -5.31 -21.19
C LEU A 61 -6.29 -4.27 -20.07
N TRP A 62 -7.50 -3.93 -19.64
CA TRP A 62 -7.67 -3.02 -18.51
C TRP A 62 -7.17 -3.62 -17.19
N LEU A 63 -7.09 -4.96 -17.08
CA LEU A 63 -6.58 -5.61 -15.88
C LEU A 63 -5.09 -5.34 -15.68
N PRO A 64 -4.18 -5.67 -16.60
CA PRO A 64 -2.78 -5.30 -16.43
C PRO A 64 -2.57 -3.79 -16.36
N ALA A 65 -3.37 -2.99 -17.06
CA ALA A 65 -3.26 -1.54 -16.96
C ALA A 65 -3.51 -1.06 -15.52
N GLY A 66 -4.52 -1.61 -14.86
CA GLY A 66 -4.82 -1.26 -13.46
C GLY A 66 -3.71 -1.70 -12.50
N LEU A 67 -3.15 -2.89 -12.72
CA LEU A 67 -2.06 -3.38 -11.88
C LEU A 67 -0.81 -2.51 -12.04
N VAL A 68 -0.47 -2.13 -13.27
CA VAL A 68 0.67 -1.25 -13.53
C VAL A 68 0.45 0.12 -12.90
N ALA A 69 -0.74 0.69 -13.03
CA ALA A 69 -1.05 1.99 -12.43
C ALA A 69 -0.93 1.93 -10.91
N GLY A 70 -1.56 0.92 -10.28
CA GLY A 70 -1.55 0.79 -8.83
C GLY A 70 -0.15 0.58 -8.28
N TYR A 71 0.54 -0.43 -8.76
CA TYR A 71 1.88 -0.74 -8.26
C TYR A 71 2.92 0.27 -8.71
N GLY A 72 2.80 0.83 -9.92
CA GLY A 72 3.73 1.82 -10.40
C GLY A 72 3.75 3.06 -9.51
N PHE A 73 2.57 3.61 -9.20
CA PHE A 73 2.46 4.76 -8.33
C PHE A 73 2.94 4.45 -6.92
N ALA A 74 2.57 3.26 -6.39
CA ALA A 74 2.99 2.84 -5.06
C ALA A 74 4.52 2.72 -4.96
N TRP A 75 5.15 2.11 -5.96
CA TRP A 75 6.60 1.93 -5.96
C TRP A 75 7.35 3.26 -6.12
N ILE A 76 6.82 4.18 -6.92
CA ILE A 76 7.39 5.53 -6.97
C ILE A 76 7.35 6.17 -5.59
N GLY A 77 6.23 6.00 -4.87
CA GLY A 77 6.11 6.51 -3.51
C GLY A 77 7.15 5.91 -2.57
N HIS A 78 7.31 4.60 -2.59
CA HIS A 78 8.27 3.94 -1.69
C HIS A 78 9.72 4.24 -2.05
N PHE A 79 10.11 4.04 -3.29
CA PHE A 79 11.51 4.22 -3.67
C PHE A 79 11.90 5.68 -3.79
N GLY A 80 10.97 6.55 -4.20
CA GLY A 80 11.26 7.96 -4.43
C GLY A 80 11.11 8.84 -3.21
N PHE A 81 10.15 8.57 -2.35
CA PHE A 81 9.77 9.48 -1.26
C PHE A 81 9.95 8.88 0.12
N GLU A 82 9.50 7.64 0.35
CA GLU A 82 9.74 6.97 1.64
C GLU A 82 11.17 6.46 1.77
N LYS A 83 11.81 6.19 0.64
CA LYS A 83 13.16 5.61 0.61
C LYS A 83 13.21 4.24 1.27
N ASN A 84 12.17 3.46 1.08
CA ASN A 84 12.10 2.10 1.61
C ASN A 84 11.60 1.13 0.52
N ARG A 85 11.62 -0.15 0.85
CA ARG A 85 11.06 -1.17 -0.05
C ARG A 85 9.58 -1.38 0.29
N PRO A 86 8.72 -1.59 -0.72
CA PRO A 86 7.33 -1.93 -0.45
C PRO A 86 7.21 -3.19 0.40
N ALA A 87 6.29 -3.17 1.38
CA ALA A 87 6.02 -4.33 2.22
C ALA A 87 5.49 -5.52 1.41
N SER A 88 4.98 -5.27 0.21
CA SER A 88 4.51 -6.32 -0.70
C SER A 88 5.59 -7.32 -1.09
N PHE A 89 6.87 -6.95 -0.96
CA PHE A 89 7.96 -7.88 -1.23
C PHE A 89 8.03 -9.02 -0.22
N LYS A 90 7.51 -8.82 1.01
CA LYS A 90 7.54 -9.81 2.08
C LYS A 90 6.16 -10.31 2.48
N ARG A 91 5.13 -9.49 2.39
CA ARG A 91 3.75 -9.83 2.72
C ARG A 91 2.81 -9.34 1.62
N PRO A 92 2.82 -10.00 0.46
CA PRO A 92 2.06 -9.48 -0.69
C PRO A 92 0.56 -9.42 -0.45
N LEU A 93 -0.04 -10.44 0.17
CA LEU A 93 -1.48 -10.44 0.40
C LEU A 93 -1.89 -9.38 1.41
N TRP A 94 -1.18 -9.32 2.55
CA TRP A 94 -1.50 -8.33 3.59
C TRP A 94 -1.21 -6.91 3.11
N SER A 95 -0.18 -6.73 2.27
CA SER A 95 0.11 -5.43 1.69
C SER A 95 -0.99 -4.99 0.74
N PHE A 96 -1.50 -5.92 -0.07
CA PHE A 96 -2.64 -5.64 -0.95
C PHE A 96 -3.87 -5.24 -0.13
N MET A 97 -4.17 -5.99 0.94
CA MET A 97 -5.26 -5.63 1.85
C MET A 97 -5.03 -4.26 2.47
N GLY A 98 -3.80 -4.00 2.91
CA GLY A 98 -3.44 -2.72 3.52
C GLY A 98 -3.63 -1.55 2.57
N ASP A 99 -3.31 -1.75 1.29
CA ASP A 99 -3.50 -0.70 0.28
C ASP A 99 -4.97 -0.25 0.24
N TRP A 100 -5.91 -1.19 0.28
CA TRP A 100 -7.33 -0.87 0.20
C TRP A 100 -7.88 -0.36 1.53
N VAL A 101 -7.39 -0.87 2.66
CA VAL A 101 -7.79 -0.33 3.97
C VAL A 101 -7.27 1.08 4.14
N MET A 102 -6.03 1.36 3.75
CA MET A 102 -5.49 2.72 3.80
C MET A 102 -6.26 3.65 2.87
N TYR A 103 -6.61 3.18 1.68
CA TYR A 103 -7.41 3.95 0.73
C TYR A 103 -8.75 4.35 1.36
N LYS A 104 -9.44 3.39 1.97
CA LYS A 104 -10.68 3.65 2.68
C LYS A 104 -10.46 4.62 3.85
N ASP A 105 -9.40 4.42 4.61
CA ASP A 105 -9.13 5.26 5.78
C ASP A 105 -8.80 6.71 5.38
N ILE A 106 -8.20 6.91 4.23
CA ILE A 106 -8.00 8.27 3.69
C ILE A 106 -9.34 8.89 3.29
N TRP A 107 -10.20 8.12 2.61
CA TRP A 107 -11.53 8.60 2.22
C TRP A 107 -12.37 8.99 3.43
N THR A 108 -12.28 8.23 4.54
CA THR A 108 -13.09 8.46 5.73
C THR A 108 -12.46 9.45 6.72
N GLY A 109 -11.27 9.95 6.43
CA GLY A 109 -10.61 10.94 7.28
C GLY A 109 -9.83 10.37 8.44
N LYS A 110 -9.72 9.05 8.56
CA LYS A 110 -8.89 8.44 9.62
C LYS A 110 -7.42 8.69 9.38
N ILE A 111 -7.02 8.79 8.12
CA ILE A 111 -5.65 9.08 7.72
C ILE A 111 -5.69 10.33 6.87
N PRO A 112 -4.86 11.36 7.16
CA PRO A 112 -4.83 12.59 6.37
C PRO A 112 -4.36 12.32 4.94
N PHE A 113 -5.00 12.98 3.99
CA PHE A 113 -4.61 12.90 2.58
C PHE A 113 -3.25 13.56 2.33
#